data_f21cb13c21cd7a73119dfe432b30fa1e
#
_entry.id   f21cb13c21cd7a73119dfe432b30fa1e
#
_cell.length_a   1.000
_cell.length_b   1.000
_cell.length_c   1.000
_cell.angle_alpha   90.00
_cell.angle_beta   90.00
_cell.angle_gamma   90.00
#
_symmetry.space_group_name_H-M   'P 1'
#
loop_
_entity.id
_entity.type
_entity.pdbx_description
1 polymer ?
#
loop_
_entity_poly.entity_id
_entity_poly.type
_entity_poly.pdbx_seq_one_letter_code
_entity_poly.pdbx_strand_id
1 'polypeptide(L)'
;MNFMTKFFSIISLFFLSSCASIDYGYFADFKGLFTRNTIEISDSFFRDSKYSFIKVSYSRNEAIFVLSGVSSSGIHRWVGSNFEVIKTKHGLIVETQGLEFDIKLHSIDFSFNELSDYSSYINLYNPDLFYEKALFTELGVDRFEGRENKSESNTFIHTILRQVPSIGWKSKDTYFLKDGKVIKSIQKINPQGKYLTIDFYYKS
;
A
#
# COMPACT_ATOMS: atom_id res chain seq x y z
N MET A 1 -34.23 2.42 -54.91
CA MET A 1 -33.77 2.55 -53.51
C MET A 1 -32.99 1.28 -53.16
N ASN A 2 -31.67 1.39 -53.16
CA ASN A 2 -30.73 0.34 -53.50
C ASN A 2 -30.54 -0.73 -52.39
N PHE A 3 -30.55 -1.97 -52.83
CA PHE A 3 -30.30 -3.18 -52.03
C PHE A 3 -28.99 -3.07 -51.21
N MET A 4 -27.98 -2.38 -51.72
CA MET A 4 -26.71 -2.11 -51.04
C MET A 4 -26.83 -1.27 -49.76
N THR A 5 -27.76 -0.30 -49.71
CA THR A 5 -27.93 0.54 -48.51
C THR A 5 -28.56 -0.21 -47.33
N LYS A 6 -29.42 -1.21 -47.62
CA LYS A 6 -29.99 -2.09 -46.60
C LYS A 6 -28.98 -3.10 -46.05
N PHE A 7 -28.05 -3.55 -46.86
CA PHE A 7 -27.01 -4.49 -46.46
C PHE A 7 -25.97 -3.85 -45.56
N PHE A 8 -25.61 -2.57 -45.81
CA PHE A 8 -24.70 -1.82 -44.95
C PHE A 8 -25.32 -1.49 -43.57
N SER A 9 -26.64 -1.27 -43.52
CA SER A 9 -27.33 -0.98 -42.26
C SER A 9 -27.43 -2.19 -41.35
N ILE A 10 -27.48 -3.40 -41.87
CA ILE A 10 -27.52 -4.65 -41.08
C ILE A 10 -26.13 -5.00 -40.51
N ILE A 11 -25.07 -4.76 -41.28
CA ILE A 11 -23.69 -5.00 -40.81
C ILE A 11 -23.29 -4.04 -39.67
N SER A 12 -23.78 -2.79 -39.75
CA SER A 12 -23.53 -1.79 -38.66
C SER A 12 -24.18 -2.15 -37.32
N LEU A 13 -25.27 -2.92 -37.32
CA LEU A 13 -25.90 -3.36 -36.06
C LEU A 13 -25.15 -4.49 -35.35
N PHE A 14 -24.35 -5.28 -36.08
CA PHE A 14 -23.58 -6.39 -35.50
C PHE A 14 -22.31 -5.92 -34.74
N PHE A 15 -21.81 -4.72 -35.02
CA PHE A 15 -20.65 -4.17 -34.31
C PHE A 15 -20.99 -3.49 -32.95
N LEU A 16 -22.26 -3.29 -32.66
CA LEU A 16 -22.69 -2.66 -31.38
C LEU A 16 -22.96 -3.67 -30.26
N SER A 17 -22.88 -4.98 -30.52
CA SER A 17 -23.15 -6.03 -29.54
C SER A 17 -21.89 -6.65 -28.92
N SER A 18 -20.70 -6.14 -29.20
CA SER A 18 -19.44 -6.62 -28.59
C SER A 18 -18.99 -5.77 -27.38
N CYS A 19 -19.92 -5.05 -26.73
CA CYS A 19 -19.66 -4.72 -25.33
C CYS A 19 -19.78 -6.02 -24.54
N ALA A 20 -18.67 -6.75 -24.42
CA ALA A 20 -18.57 -7.84 -23.46
C ALA A 20 -19.02 -7.29 -22.12
N SER A 21 -20.16 -7.73 -21.65
CA SER A 21 -20.59 -7.55 -20.28
C SER A 21 -19.49 -8.17 -19.42
N ILE A 22 -18.64 -7.32 -18.84
CA ILE A 22 -17.76 -7.76 -17.77
C ILE A 22 -18.71 -8.24 -16.69
N ASP A 23 -18.70 -9.55 -16.49
CA ASP A 23 -19.58 -10.20 -15.53
C ASP A 23 -19.19 -9.74 -14.14
N TYR A 24 -19.91 -8.77 -13.61
CA TYR A 24 -19.75 -8.25 -12.25
C TYR A 24 -20.06 -9.30 -11.16
N GLY A 25 -20.52 -10.48 -11.55
CA GLY A 25 -20.81 -11.59 -10.63
C GLY A 25 -19.60 -12.10 -9.88
N TYR A 26 -18.40 -12.03 -10.47
CA TYR A 26 -17.15 -12.40 -9.78
C TYR A 26 -16.73 -11.38 -8.70
N PHE A 27 -17.25 -10.16 -8.72
CA PHE A 27 -16.90 -9.13 -7.72
C PHE A 27 -17.75 -9.21 -6.46
N ALA A 28 -18.87 -9.93 -6.46
CA ALA A 28 -19.75 -10.04 -5.31
C ALA A 28 -19.17 -10.92 -4.19
N ASP A 29 -18.38 -11.94 -4.53
CA ASP A 29 -17.79 -12.88 -3.57
C ASP A 29 -16.57 -12.31 -2.83
N PHE A 30 -15.95 -11.23 -3.33
CA PHE A 30 -14.76 -10.62 -2.74
C PHE A 30 -15.05 -9.60 -1.63
N LYS A 31 -16.31 -9.18 -1.43
CA LYS A 31 -16.70 -8.35 -0.27
C LYS A 31 -16.46 -9.03 1.08
N GLY A 32 -16.21 -10.34 1.10
CA GLY A 32 -15.96 -11.14 2.30
C GLY A 32 -14.54 -11.08 2.84
N LEU A 33 -13.55 -10.55 2.13
CA LEU A 33 -12.15 -10.58 2.58
C LEU A 33 -11.73 -9.43 3.50
N PHE A 34 -12.53 -8.36 3.59
CA PHE A 34 -12.47 -7.44 4.73
C PHE A 34 -13.41 -7.93 5.83
N THR A 35 -13.27 -9.17 6.22
CA THR A 35 -13.99 -9.69 7.38
C THR A 35 -13.33 -9.13 8.64
N ARG A 36 -14.15 -8.85 9.67
CA ARG A 36 -13.72 -8.47 11.04
C ARG A 36 -12.85 -9.53 11.71
N ASN A 37 -12.23 -10.41 10.96
CA ASN A 37 -11.44 -11.53 11.45
C ASN A 37 -9.97 -11.17 11.38
N THR A 38 -9.31 -11.35 12.49
CA THR A 38 -7.84 -11.28 12.57
C THR A 38 -7.26 -12.37 11.68
N ILE A 39 -6.41 -11.98 10.74
CA ILE A 39 -5.69 -12.92 9.87
C ILE A 39 -4.43 -13.37 10.60
N GLU A 40 -4.42 -14.61 11.04
CA GLU A 40 -3.22 -15.21 11.63
C GLU A 40 -2.33 -15.78 10.52
N ILE A 41 -1.09 -15.31 10.48
CA ILE A 41 -0.07 -15.82 9.57
C ILE A 41 0.70 -16.91 10.31
N SER A 42 0.35 -18.18 10.03
CA SER A 42 1.10 -19.32 10.56
C SER A 42 2.42 -19.50 9.80
N ASP A 43 3.39 -20.18 10.45
CA ASP A 43 4.65 -20.54 9.80
C ASP A 43 4.44 -21.42 8.56
N SER A 44 3.42 -22.29 8.57
CA SER A 44 3.04 -23.07 7.41
C SER A 44 2.53 -22.18 6.27
N PHE A 45 1.61 -21.26 6.54
CA PHE A 45 1.14 -20.30 5.53
C PHE A 45 2.31 -19.53 4.91
N PHE A 46 3.23 -19.04 5.75
CA PHE A 46 4.41 -18.35 5.23
C PHE A 46 5.29 -19.28 4.39
N ARG A 47 5.59 -20.51 4.82
CA ARG A 47 6.41 -21.46 4.05
C ARG A 47 5.79 -21.83 2.72
N ASP A 48 4.48 -22.06 2.70
CA ASP A 48 3.75 -22.54 1.51
C ASP A 48 3.46 -21.40 0.51
N SER A 49 3.50 -20.15 0.98
CA SER A 49 3.35 -18.99 0.10
C SER A 49 4.48 -18.92 -0.93
N LYS A 50 4.12 -18.79 -2.20
CA LYS A 50 5.07 -18.69 -3.32
C LYS A 50 5.71 -17.30 -3.45
N TYR A 51 5.01 -16.27 -2.99
CA TYR A 51 5.40 -14.88 -3.19
C TYR A 51 5.59 -14.17 -1.85
N SER A 52 6.40 -13.10 -1.85
CA SER A 52 6.39 -12.12 -0.77
C SER A 52 5.02 -11.49 -0.66
N PHE A 53 4.59 -11.20 0.55
CA PHE A 53 3.31 -10.54 0.80
C PHE A 53 3.40 -9.61 2.01
N ILE A 54 2.41 -8.76 2.15
CA ILE A 54 2.20 -7.93 3.34
C ILE A 54 0.84 -8.23 3.94
N LYS A 55 0.76 -8.19 5.28
CA LYS A 55 -0.50 -8.11 6.00
C LYS A 55 -0.73 -6.65 6.37
N VAL A 56 -1.84 -6.12 5.96
CA VAL A 56 -2.25 -4.74 6.21
C VAL A 56 -3.42 -4.74 7.19
N SER A 57 -3.27 -4.02 8.29
CA SER A 57 -4.31 -3.83 9.28
C SER A 57 -4.72 -2.36 9.32
N TYR A 58 -6.02 -2.09 9.14
CA TYR A 58 -6.60 -0.76 9.21
C TYR A 58 -7.87 -0.81 10.07
N SER A 59 -7.84 -0.12 11.21
CA SER A 59 -8.93 -0.19 12.21
C SER A 59 -9.11 -1.62 12.75
N ARG A 60 -10.19 -2.30 12.34
CA ARG A 60 -10.53 -3.69 12.70
C ARG A 60 -10.47 -4.64 11.49
N ASN A 61 -10.05 -4.14 10.38
CA ASN A 61 -10.00 -4.88 9.13
C ASN A 61 -8.56 -5.27 8.82
N GLU A 62 -8.36 -6.50 8.35
CA GLU A 62 -7.08 -7.00 7.89
C GLU A 62 -7.20 -7.53 6.47
N ALA A 63 -6.14 -7.37 5.69
CA ALA A 63 -6.05 -7.87 4.33
C ALA A 63 -4.61 -8.29 3.98
N ILE A 64 -4.48 -9.23 3.06
CA ILE A 64 -3.20 -9.65 2.51
C ILE A 64 -3.05 -9.03 1.11
N PHE A 65 -1.88 -8.44 0.88
CA PHE A 65 -1.47 -7.94 -0.43
C PHE A 65 -0.23 -8.70 -0.88
N VAL A 66 -0.23 -9.16 -2.12
CA VAL A 66 0.86 -9.95 -2.70
C VAL A 66 1.79 -9.05 -3.50
N LEU A 67 3.09 -9.29 -3.44
CA LEU A 67 4.08 -8.58 -4.23
C LEU A 67 3.89 -8.90 -5.71
N SER A 68 3.51 -7.90 -6.50
CA SER A 68 3.32 -8.04 -7.95
C SER A 68 4.54 -7.59 -8.76
N GLY A 69 5.47 -6.86 -8.14
CA GLY A 69 6.69 -6.41 -8.78
C GLY A 69 7.48 -5.41 -7.96
N VAL A 70 8.73 -5.20 -8.36
CA VAL A 70 9.64 -4.20 -7.81
C VAL A 70 10.17 -3.35 -8.96
N SER A 71 10.07 -2.03 -8.86
CA SER A 71 10.61 -1.12 -9.87
C SER A 71 12.14 -1.03 -9.80
N SER A 72 12.78 -0.50 -10.84
CA SER A 72 14.22 -0.21 -10.85
C SER A 72 14.65 0.76 -9.73
N SER A 73 13.74 1.61 -9.26
CA SER A 73 13.97 2.52 -8.12
C SER A 73 13.73 1.89 -6.74
N GLY A 74 13.50 0.57 -6.67
CA GLY A 74 13.28 -0.16 -5.42
C GLY A 74 11.87 0.00 -4.82
N ILE A 75 10.89 0.45 -5.61
CA ILE A 75 9.50 0.54 -5.15
C ILE A 75 8.84 -0.82 -5.31
N HIS A 76 8.35 -1.38 -4.20
CA HIS A 76 7.56 -2.60 -4.16
C HIS A 76 6.10 -2.27 -4.42
N ARG A 77 5.48 -3.00 -5.35
CA ARG A 77 4.06 -2.90 -5.66
C ARG A 77 3.32 -4.11 -5.10
N TRP A 78 2.44 -3.88 -4.15
CA TRP A 78 1.61 -4.88 -3.48
C TRP A 78 0.19 -4.75 -3.96
N VAL A 79 -0.47 -5.87 -4.26
CA VAL A 79 -1.84 -5.91 -4.81
C VAL A 79 -2.72 -6.75 -3.90
N GLY A 80 -3.81 -6.18 -3.48
CA GLY A 80 -4.88 -6.80 -2.72
C GLY A 80 -5.85 -7.58 -3.61
N SER A 81 -6.78 -8.28 -3.00
CA SER A 81 -7.75 -9.14 -3.69
C SER A 81 -8.79 -8.38 -4.51
N ASN A 82 -9.10 -7.13 -4.12
CA ASN A 82 -10.02 -6.27 -4.87
C ASN A 82 -9.27 -5.26 -5.78
N PHE A 83 -8.04 -5.60 -6.18
CA PHE A 83 -7.17 -4.75 -6.98
C PHE A 83 -6.72 -3.46 -6.31
N GLU A 84 -6.89 -3.34 -5.00
CA GLU A 84 -6.24 -2.27 -4.25
C GLU A 84 -4.73 -2.40 -4.41
N VAL A 85 -4.04 -1.26 -4.46
CA VAL A 85 -2.59 -1.22 -4.62
C VAL A 85 -1.99 -0.42 -3.47
N ILE A 86 -0.93 -0.96 -2.89
CA ILE A 86 -0.03 -0.24 -2.00
C ILE A 86 1.36 -0.28 -2.63
N LYS A 87 2.00 0.87 -2.76
CA LYS A 87 3.41 0.95 -3.16
C LYS A 87 4.24 1.40 -1.98
N THR A 88 5.34 0.71 -1.74
CA THR A 88 6.27 1.04 -0.64
C THR A 88 7.70 1.17 -1.13
N LYS A 89 8.46 2.09 -0.54
CA LYS A 89 9.92 2.16 -0.67
C LYS A 89 10.53 2.13 0.73
N HIS A 90 11.36 1.15 1.00
CA HIS A 90 11.92 0.91 2.35
C HIS A 90 10.83 0.94 3.45
N GLY A 91 9.67 0.34 3.19
CA GLY A 91 8.54 0.31 4.13
C GLY A 91 7.70 1.59 4.21
N LEU A 92 8.17 2.73 3.69
CA LEU A 92 7.38 3.95 3.55
C LEU A 92 6.30 3.74 2.47
N ILE A 93 5.04 4.01 2.80
CA ILE A 93 3.96 4.05 1.80
C ILE A 93 4.16 5.29 0.93
N VAL A 94 4.35 5.06 -0.37
CA VAL A 94 4.60 6.10 -1.35
C VAL A 94 3.40 6.37 -2.26
N GLU A 95 2.54 5.37 -2.43
CA GLU A 95 1.29 5.50 -3.19
C GLU A 95 0.32 4.42 -2.74
N THR A 96 -0.95 4.77 -2.68
CA THR A 96 -2.06 3.81 -2.55
C THR A 96 -3.10 4.08 -3.62
N GLN A 97 -3.86 3.05 -4.00
CA GLN A 97 -4.97 3.14 -4.94
C GLN A 97 -6.09 2.19 -4.51
N GLY A 98 -7.30 2.70 -4.45
CA GLY A 98 -8.49 1.93 -4.11
C GLY A 98 -8.69 1.72 -2.60
N LEU A 99 -7.95 2.42 -1.74
CA LEU A 99 -8.23 2.48 -0.32
C LEU A 99 -9.26 3.57 0.00
N GLU A 100 -9.77 3.59 1.22
CA GLU A 100 -10.68 4.66 1.69
C GLU A 100 -10.02 6.05 1.60
N PHE A 101 -8.72 6.09 1.85
CA PHE A 101 -7.89 7.30 1.78
C PHE A 101 -6.66 6.97 0.95
N ASP A 102 -6.61 7.48 -0.26
CA ASP A 102 -5.45 7.29 -1.11
C ASP A 102 -4.43 8.44 -0.97
N ILE A 103 -3.17 8.10 -1.20
CA ILE A 103 -2.02 8.98 -1.08
C ILE A 103 -1.07 8.77 -2.26
N LYS A 104 -0.36 9.82 -2.67
CA LYS A 104 0.76 9.72 -3.59
C LYS A 104 1.86 10.71 -3.22
N LEU A 105 3.08 10.19 -3.00
CA LEU A 105 4.30 10.97 -2.88
C LEU A 105 4.97 11.13 -4.26
N HIS A 106 5.45 12.32 -4.60
CA HIS A 106 5.98 12.62 -5.92
C HIS A 106 7.48 12.41 -6.04
N SER A 107 8.26 12.75 -5.07
CA SER A 107 9.72 12.52 -5.08
C SER A 107 10.05 11.54 -3.97
N ILE A 108 10.59 10.37 -4.34
CA ILE A 108 10.81 9.30 -3.38
C ILE A 108 12.29 8.97 -3.36
N ASP A 109 13.06 9.83 -2.71
CA ASP A 109 14.48 9.59 -2.43
C ASP A 109 14.71 9.31 -0.95
N PHE A 110 13.83 8.45 -0.42
CA PHE A 110 13.79 8.10 0.98
C PHE A 110 14.73 6.94 1.28
N SER A 111 15.61 7.12 2.26
CA SER A 111 16.47 6.08 2.83
C SER A 111 16.61 6.32 4.34
N PHE A 112 16.54 5.28 5.16
CA PHE A 112 16.77 5.39 6.60
C PHE A 112 18.20 5.80 6.96
N ASN A 113 19.17 5.62 6.06
CA ASN A 113 20.57 5.99 6.29
C ASN A 113 20.83 7.49 6.04
N GLU A 114 19.91 8.22 5.41
CA GLU A 114 20.10 9.61 4.97
C GLU A 114 18.99 10.56 5.46
N LEU A 115 18.28 10.16 6.51
CA LEU A 115 17.03 10.79 6.98
C LEU A 115 17.24 12.05 7.84
N SER A 116 18.26 12.88 7.64
CA SER A 116 18.35 14.10 8.44
C SER A 116 17.16 15.05 8.20
N ASP A 117 16.75 15.31 6.94
CA ASP A 117 15.58 16.13 6.61
C ASP A 117 15.14 15.82 5.16
N TYR A 118 14.17 14.92 5.02
CA TYR A 118 13.60 14.60 3.72
C TYR A 118 12.31 15.38 3.46
N SER A 119 12.14 15.87 2.25
CA SER A 119 10.88 16.51 1.83
C SER A 119 10.40 15.97 0.49
N SER A 120 9.09 15.86 0.34
CA SER A 120 8.42 15.45 -0.88
C SER A 120 7.17 16.28 -1.11
N TYR A 121 6.60 16.19 -2.30
CA TYR A 121 5.24 16.67 -2.53
C TYR A 121 4.27 15.51 -2.41
N ILE A 122 3.10 15.78 -1.82
CA ILE A 122 2.08 14.79 -1.51
C ILE A 122 0.76 15.20 -2.15
N ASN A 123 0.08 14.23 -2.75
CA ASN A 123 -1.34 14.32 -3.05
C ASN A 123 -2.09 13.46 -2.04
N LEU A 124 -3.15 13.99 -1.49
CA LEU A 124 -4.13 13.27 -0.68
C LEU A 124 -5.44 13.22 -1.45
N TYR A 125 -6.09 12.09 -1.41
CA TYR A 125 -7.41 11.89 -1.99
C TYR A 125 -8.38 11.61 -0.85
N ASN A 126 -9.43 12.40 -0.78
CA ASN A 126 -10.43 12.40 0.30
C ASN A 126 -9.91 12.92 1.69
N PRO A 127 -9.87 14.27 1.94
CA PRO A 127 -10.19 15.31 0.97
C PRO A 127 -9.12 15.46 -0.10
N ASP A 128 -9.54 15.94 -1.27
CA ASP A 128 -8.62 16.14 -2.38
C ASP A 128 -7.70 17.33 -2.13
N LEU A 129 -6.43 17.03 -1.91
CA LEU A 129 -5.35 17.98 -1.75
C LEU A 129 -4.20 17.59 -2.68
N PHE A 130 -3.78 18.53 -3.51
CA PHE A 130 -2.81 18.23 -4.55
C PHE A 130 -1.54 19.04 -4.38
N TYR A 131 -0.40 18.35 -4.50
CA TYR A 131 0.92 18.91 -4.56
C TYR A 131 1.34 19.72 -3.32
N GLU A 132 0.94 19.26 -2.15
CA GLU A 132 1.31 19.86 -0.87
C GLU A 132 2.70 19.41 -0.43
N LYS A 133 3.48 20.30 0.15
CA LYS A 133 4.81 19.95 0.67
C LYS A 133 4.69 19.14 1.95
N ALA A 134 5.24 17.93 1.93
CA ALA A 134 5.38 17.06 3.10
C ALA A 134 6.85 17.05 3.57
N LEU A 135 7.05 17.19 4.87
CA LEU A 135 8.34 17.14 5.53
C LEU A 135 8.42 15.84 6.35
N PHE A 136 9.56 15.19 6.32
CA PHE A 136 9.83 13.97 7.07
C PHE A 136 11.09 14.19 7.90
N THR A 137 10.98 14.11 9.22
CA THR A 137 12.08 14.33 10.15
C THR A 137 12.22 13.10 11.06
N GLU A 138 13.41 12.53 11.16
CA GLU A 138 13.66 11.45 12.11
C GLU A 138 13.64 12.01 13.53
N LEU A 139 12.80 11.43 14.40
CA LEU A 139 12.71 11.80 15.81
C LEU A 139 13.63 10.97 16.69
N GLY A 140 13.99 9.77 16.26
CA GLY A 140 14.87 8.89 17.01
C GLY A 140 14.92 7.47 16.45
N VAL A 141 15.95 6.77 16.87
CA VAL A 141 16.20 5.35 16.58
C VAL A 141 16.42 4.64 17.91
N ASP A 142 15.52 3.71 18.23
CA ASP A 142 15.61 2.88 19.43
C ASP A 142 15.99 1.45 19.04
N ARG A 143 16.78 0.78 19.90
CA ARG A 143 17.02 -0.65 19.73
C ARG A 143 15.92 -1.43 20.45
N PHE A 144 15.27 -2.35 19.75
CA PHE A 144 14.26 -3.21 20.37
C PHE A 144 14.95 -4.38 21.08
N GLU A 145 14.92 -4.34 22.42
CA GLU A 145 15.35 -5.45 23.27
C GLU A 145 14.13 -6.34 23.58
N GLY A 146 13.95 -7.39 22.77
CA GLY A 146 12.90 -8.39 23.04
C GLY A 146 13.18 -9.15 24.33
N ARG A 147 12.18 -9.26 25.21
CA ARG A 147 12.28 -9.96 26.51
C ARG A 147 12.36 -11.48 26.40
N GLU A 148 12.19 -12.06 25.22
CA GLU A 148 12.16 -13.52 25.04
C GLU A 148 13.31 -14.00 24.17
N ASN A 149 14.14 -14.82 24.82
CA ASN A 149 15.21 -15.64 24.26
C ASN A 149 16.37 -14.92 23.55
N LYS A 150 17.56 -15.16 24.10
CA LYS A 150 18.92 -14.76 23.72
C LYS A 150 19.38 -14.93 22.26
N SER A 151 18.50 -14.81 21.28
CA SER A 151 18.85 -14.54 19.90
C SER A 151 18.88 -13.03 19.75
N GLU A 152 20.07 -12.44 19.63
CA GLU A 152 20.31 -11.03 19.36
C GLU A 152 19.55 -10.61 18.09
N SER A 153 18.27 -10.25 18.21
CA SER A 153 17.57 -9.67 17.08
C SER A 153 18.01 -8.21 16.97
N ASN A 154 18.86 -7.91 15.99
CA ASN A 154 19.22 -6.55 15.60
C ASN A 154 17.96 -5.83 15.02
N THR A 155 16.95 -5.64 15.85
CA THR A 155 15.74 -4.91 15.45
C THR A 155 15.86 -3.47 15.93
N PHE A 156 15.76 -2.53 15.01
CA PHE A 156 15.76 -1.10 15.27
C PHE A 156 14.38 -0.53 15.03
N ILE A 157 13.97 0.43 15.83
CA ILE A 157 12.70 1.16 15.70
C ILE A 157 13.05 2.60 15.30
N HIS A 158 12.68 2.96 14.07
CA HIS A 158 12.79 4.34 13.60
C HIS A 158 11.45 5.03 13.77
N THR A 159 11.44 6.20 14.36
CA THR A 159 10.27 7.07 14.48
C THR A 159 10.47 8.30 13.63
N ILE A 160 9.54 8.53 12.69
CA ILE A 160 9.58 9.63 11.74
C ILE A 160 8.37 10.52 11.96
N LEU A 161 8.61 11.82 12.08
CA LEU A 161 7.58 12.83 12.06
C LEU A 161 7.30 13.23 10.61
N ARG A 162 6.08 12.97 10.14
CA ARG A 162 5.55 13.50 8.89
C ARG A 162 4.75 14.75 9.17
N GLN A 163 4.99 15.81 8.42
CA GLN A 163 4.27 17.08 8.54
C GLN A 163 3.83 17.58 7.16
N VAL A 164 2.62 18.09 7.07
CA VAL A 164 2.11 18.85 5.92
C VAL A 164 1.64 20.19 6.45
N PRO A 165 2.55 21.21 6.45
CA PRO A 165 2.31 22.48 7.13
C PRO A 165 1.09 23.24 6.62
N SER A 166 0.82 23.20 5.31
CA SER A 166 -0.30 23.89 4.66
C SER A 166 -1.68 23.55 5.25
N ILE A 167 -1.81 22.32 5.78
CA ILE A 167 -3.06 21.85 6.41
C ILE A 167 -2.90 21.58 7.91
N GLY A 168 -1.76 21.93 8.50
CA GLY A 168 -1.47 21.70 9.92
C GLY A 168 -1.40 20.23 10.32
N TRP A 169 -1.26 19.30 9.34
CA TRP A 169 -1.23 17.87 9.64
C TRP A 169 0.15 17.42 10.12
N LYS A 170 0.14 16.63 11.21
CA LYS A 170 1.31 15.95 11.76
C LYS A 170 0.97 14.51 12.11
N SER A 171 1.89 13.58 11.82
CA SER A 171 1.81 12.18 12.27
C SER A 171 3.18 11.65 12.64
N LYS A 172 3.21 10.71 13.58
CA LYS A 172 4.41 9.93 13.91
C LYS A 172 4.28 8.58 13.27
N ASP A 173 5.13 8.29 12.28
CA ASP A 173 5.20 7.02 11.62
C ASP A 173 6.33 6.19 12.24
N THR A 174 6.10 4.89 12.46
CA THR A 174 7.06 3.99 13.12
C THR A 174 7.43 2.84 12.21
N TYR A 175 8.71 2.54 12.14
CA TYR A 175 9.26 1.47 11.30
C TYR A 175 10.14 0.55 12.14
N PHE A 176 9.91 -0.75 12.02
CA PHE A 176 10.68 -1.80 12.66
C PHE A 176 11.59 -2.44 11.61
N LEU A 177 12.89 -2.30 11.79
CA LEU A 177 13.90 -2.82 10.88
C LEU A 177 14.61 -3.99 11.54
N LYS A 178 14.71 -5.09 10.81
CA LYS A 178 15.54 -6.25 11.17
C LYS A 178 16.50 -6.52 10.02
N ASP A 179 17.80 -6.60 10.34
CA ASP A 179 18.85 -6.84 9.35
C ASP A 179 18.78 -5.90 8.13
N GLY A 180 18.49 -4.60 8.39
CA GLY A 180 18.37 -3.54 7.39
C GLY A 180 17.09 -3.58 6.54
N LYS A 181 16.17 -4.51 6.80
CA LYS A 181 14.88 -4.61 6.10
C LYS A 181 13.75 -4.22 7.04
N VAL A 182 12.80 -3.44 6.55
CA VAL A 182 11.57 -3.14 7.30
C VAL A 182 10.72 -4.40 7.36
N ILE A 183 10.43 -4.87 8.58
CA ILE A 183 9.57 -6.02 8.85
C ILE A 183 8.17 -5.59 9.29
N LYS A 184 8.02 -4.34 9.77
CA LYS A 184 6.75 -3.75 10.17
C LYS A 184 6.80 -2.25 10.02
N SER A 185 5.68 -1.65 9.65
CA SER A 185 5.50 -0.21 9.72
C SER A 185 4.11 0.15 10.25
N ILE A 186 4.02 1.31 10.93
CA ILE A 186 2.79 1.90 11.43
C ILE A 186 2.77 3.33 10.92
N GLN A 187 1.86 3.64 9.99
CA GLN A 187 1.85 4.90 9.28
C GLN A 187 0.45 5.50 9.23
N LYS A 188 0.35 6.81 9.36
CA LYS A 188 -0.90 7.54 9.13
C LYS A 188 -0.81 8.24 7.79
N ILE A 189 -1.56 7.78 6.80
CA ILE A 189 -1.48 8.26 5.42
C ILE A 189 -2.45 9.40 5.09
N ASN A 190 -3.40 9.69 5.98
CA ASN A 190 -4.38 10.75 5.80
C ASN A 190 -4.70 11.40 7.16
N PRO A 191 -4.89 12.74 7.22
CA PRO A 191 -5.21 13.44 8.47
C PRO A 191 -6.51 12.97 9.13
N GLN A 192 -7.50 12.55 8.35
CA GLN A 192 -8.79 12.04 8.83
C GLN A 192 -8.77 10.52 9.07
N GLY A 193 -7.81 9.80 8.45
CA GLY A 193 -7.67 8.35 8.55
C GLY A 193 -7.10 7.88 9.89
N LYS A 194 -7.14 6.59 10.09
CA LYS A 194 -6.45 5.88 11.16
C LYS A 194 -5.05 5.47 10.71
N TYR A 195 -4.27 4.91 11.64
CA TYR A 195 -2.99 4.31 11.29
C TYR A 195 -3.20 3.02 10.50
N LEU A 196 -2.41 2.86 9.45
CA LEU A 196 -2.18 1.57 8.80
C LEU A 196 -1.01 0.88 9.49
N THR A 197 -1.21 -0.38 9.85
CA THR A 197 -0.11 -1.27 10.25
C THR A 197 0.16 -2.23 9.13
N ILE A 198 1.42 -2.34 8.72
CA ILE A 198 1.86 -3.27 7.67
C ILE A 198 2.92 -4.20 8.27
N ASP A 199 2.67 -5.50 8.25
CA ASP A 199 3.66 -6.53 8.54
C ASP A 199 4.17 -7.09 7.21
N PHE A 200 5.50 -7.12 7.01
CA PHE A 200 6.15 -7.51 5.76
C PHE A 200 6.69 -8.93 5.85
N TYR A 201 6.38 -9.77 4.87
CA TYR A 201 6.81 -11.16 4.76
C TYR A 201 7.56 -11.34 3.43
N TYR A 202 8.89 -11.23 3.49
CA TYR A 202 9.74 -11.35 2.31
C TYR A 202 10.15 -12.80 2.07
N LYS A 203 10.01 -13.28 0.83
CA LYS A 203 10.60 -14.51 0.36
C LYS A 203 11.99 -14.25 -0.20
N SER A 204 12.91 -15.15 0.08
CA SER A 204 14.27 -15.18 -0.47
C SER A 204 14.30 -15.79 -1.87
#